data_aaf8566c519b796d6e9a17aab6358805
#
_entry.id   aaf8566c519b796d6e9a17aab6358805
#
_cell.length_a   1.000
_cell.length_b   1.000
_cell.length_c   1.000
_cell.angle_alpha   90.00
_cell.angle_beta   90.00
_cell.angle_gamma   90.00
#
_symmetry.space_group_name_H-M   'P 1'
#
loop_
_entity.id
_entity.type
_entity.pdbx_description
1 polymer ?
#
loop_
_entity_poly.entity_id
_entity_poly.type
_entity_poly.pdbx_seq_one_letter_code
_entity_poly.pdbx_strand_id
1 'polypeptide(L)'
;MRILHVEDDEDTRKLVEFILHGKGWQVVSVENATSAFKLAAAGGFDLYLIDNWIEGDTENELCRGLRTLDPHTPILFYSGAVFPSDVASALASGAQGYLEKPCTPEALVEEILKLSRG
;
A
#
# COMPACT_ATOMS: atom_id res chain seq x y z
N MET A 1 0.46 -0.63 15.07
CA MET A 1 0.32 -1.18 13.69
C MET A 1 1.62 -0.98 12.93
N ARG A 2 2.01 -1.95 12.15
CA ARG A 2 3.23 -1.90 11.33
C ARG A 2 2.85 -2.00 9.86
N ILE A 3 3.25 -0.99 9.08
CA ILE A 3 2.82 -0.82 7.68
C ILE A 3 4.04 -0.85 6.77
N LEU A 4 3.98 -1.64 5.70
CA LEU A 4 4.95 -1.62 4.62
C LEU A 4 4.41 -0.72 3.51
N HIS A 5 5.15 0.35 3.20
CA HIS A 5 4.78 1.34 2.19
C HIS A 5 5.72 1.23 1.00
N VAL A 6 5.19 1.04 -0.19
CA VAL A 6 5.97 0.93 -1.42
C VAL A 6 5.71 2.16 -2.29
N GLU A 7 6.74 2.99 -2.46
CA GLU A 7 6.67 4.25 -3.22
C GLU A 7 8.07 4.64 -3.68
N ASP A 8 8.24 4.97 -4.94
CA ASP A 8 9.53 5.37 -5.50
C ASP A 8 9.89 6.84 -5.26
N ASP A 9 8.91 7.70 -5.01
CA ASP A 9 9.14 9.12 -4.75
C ASP A 9 9.48 9.38 -3.28
N GLU A 10 10.67 9.95 -3.04
CA GLU A 10 11.17 10.20 -1.68
C GLU A 10 10.27 11.16 -0.90
N ASP A 11 9.81 12.23 -1.53
CA ASP A 11 8.96 13.22 -0.84
C ASP A 11 7.62 12.62 -0.43
N THR A 12 7.04 11.79 -1.29
CA THR A 12 5.80 11.07 -0.99
C THR A 12 6.01 10.08 0.16
N ARG A 13 7.13 9.35 0.17
CA ARG A 13 7.46 8.44 1.28
C ARG A 13 7.53 9.19 2.60
N LYS A 14 8.23 10.33 2.63
CA LYS A 14 8.37 11.14 3.85
C LYS A 14 7.03 11.68 4.34
N LEU A 15 6.18 12.14 3.42
CA LEU A 15 4.86 12.65 3.78
C LEU A 15 3.99 11.57 4.39
N VAL A 16 3.92 10.40 3.79
CA VAL A 16 3.12 9.28 4.29
C VAL A 16 3.66 8.81 5.65
N GLU A 17 4.99 8.70 5.77
CA GLU A 17 5.62 8.36 7.06
C GLU A 17 5.23 9.36 8.15
N PHE A 18 5.27 10.65 7.85
CA PHE A 18 4.90 11.69 8.80
C PHE A 18 3.45 11.53 9.26
N ILE A 19 2.53 11.34 8.31
CA ILE A 19 1.10 11.18 8.62
C ILE A 19 0.86 9.97 9.52
N LEU A 20 1.44 8.82 9.17
CA LEU A 20 1.17 7.57 9.88
C LEU A 20 1.93 7.46 11.20
N HIS A 21 3.15 8.00 11.28
CA HIS A 21 3.87 8.11 12.55
C HIS A 21 3.11 8.97 13.55
N GLY A 22 2.38 9.99 13.07
CA GLY A 22 1.51 10.81 13.90
C GLY A 22 0.40 10.02 14.59
N LYS A 23 0.06 8.85 14.09
CA LYS A 23 -0.91 7.93 14.71
C LYS A 23 -0.23 6.92 15.65
N GLY A 24 1.07 7.00 15.82
CA GLY A 24 1.82 6.05 16.63
C GLY A 24 2.14 4.75 15.89
N TRP A 25 1.95 4.68 14.59
CA TRP A 25 2.19 3.48 13.79
C TRP A 25 3.63 3.46 13.27
N GLN A 26 4.18 2.26 13.13
CA GLN A 26 5.49 2.05 12.51
C GLN A 26 5.32 1.90 11.01
N VAL A 27 6.07 2.67 10.23
CA VAL A 27 6.03 2.61 8.77
C VAL A 27 7.43 2.29 8.26
N VAL A 28 7.53 1.26 7.44
CA VAL A 28 8.75 0.92 6.72
C VAL A 28 8.48 1.21 5.25
N SER A 29 9.15 2.22 4.71
CA SER A 29 8.99 2.61 3.30
C SER A 29 10.12 2.06 2.46
N VAL A 30 9.78 1.53 1.29
CA VAL A 30 10.72 1.04 0.30
C VAL A 30 10.39 1.62 -1.07
N GLU A 31 11.37 1.63 -1.96
CA GLU A 31 11.21 2.28 -3.27
C GLU A 31 10.96 1.32 -4.43
N ASN A 32 11.04 0.00 -4.21
CA ASN A 32 10.89 -0.97 -5.28
C ASN A 32 10.33 -2.30 -4.80
N ALA A 33 9.93 -3.12 -5.76
CA ALA A 33 9.31 -4.42 -5.50
C ALA A 33 10.27 -5.41 -4.82
N THR A 34 11.54 -5.41 -5.20
CA THR A 34 12.53 -6.33 -4.62
C THR A 34 12.66 -6.14 -3.12
N SER A 35 12.80 -4.88 -2.69
CA SER A 35 12.86 -4.55 -1.26
C SER A 35 11.56 -4.89 -0.54
N ALA A 36 10.42 -4.65 -1.19
CA ALA A 36 9.10 -4.97 -0.63
C ALA A 36 8.97 -6.48 -0.38
N PHE A 37 9.35 -7.31 -1.34
CA PHE A 37 9.27 -8.78 -1.21
C PHE A 37 10.17 -9.29 -0.08
N LYS A 38 11.37 -8.76 0.05
CA LYS A 38 12.29 -9.16 1.13
C LYS A 38 11.70 -8.90 2.51
N LEU A 39 11.12 -7.71 2.69
CA LEU A 39 10.53 -7.33 3.97
C LEU A 39 9.24 -8.10 4.25
N ALA A 40 8.40 -8.29 3.24
CA ALA A 40 7.17 -9.06 3.38
C ALA A 40 7.46 -10.53 3.73
N ALA A 41 8.50 -11.11 3.14
CA ALA A 41 8.91 -12.48 3.44
C ALA A 41 9.37 -12.64 4.90
N ALA A 42 9.96 -11.59 5.48
CA ALA A 42 10.32 -11.58 6.90
C ALA A 42 9.09 -11.50 7.81
N GLY A 43 7.97 -11.00 7.31
CA GLY A 43 6.69 -10.96 8.02
C GLY A 43 6.56 -9.81 9.02
N GLY A 44 5.43 -9.82 9.73
CA GLY A 44 5.20 -8.87 10.81
C GLY A 44 4.50 -7.57 10.41
N PHE A 45 4.00 -7.48 9.21
CA PHE A 45 3.23 -6.31 8.76
C PHE A 45 1.73 -6.52 8.94
N ASP A 46 1.03 -5.44 9.30
CA ASP A 46 -0.42 -5.44 9.46
C ASP A 46 -1.14 -4.97 8.19
N LEU A 47 -0.42 -4.26 7.31
CA LEU A 47 -0.98 -3.74 6.06
C LEU A 47 0.15 -3.42 5.08
N TYR A 48 -0.12 -3.65 3.81
CA TYR A 48 0.73 -3.21 2.69
C TYR A 48 0.06 -2.04 1.99
N LEU A 49 0.74 -0.89 1.94
CA LEU A 49 0.27 0.30 1.24
C LEU A 49 1.08 0.46 -0.04
N ILE A 50 0.43 0.31 -1.18
CA ILE A 50 1.07 0.42 -2.49
C ILE A 50 0.66 1.75 -3.11
N ASP A 51 1.62 2.64 -3.23
CA ASP A 51 1.42 3.95 -3.82
C ASP A 51 1.58 3.85 -5.34
N ASN A 52 0.60 4.35 -6.07
CA ASN A 52 0.52 4.13 -7.51
C ASN A 52 1.04 5.32 -8.32
N TRP A 53 2.34 5.38 -8.50
CA TRP A 53 3.00 6.20 -9.52
C TRP A 53 3.96 5.35 -10.35
N ILE A 54 3.92 4.04 -10.18
CA ILE A 54 4.79 3.09 -10.88
C ILE A 54 4.18 2.85 -12.25
N GLU A 55 4.94 3.05 -13.33
CA GLU A 55 4.45 2.89 -14.69
C GLU A 55 4.12 1.44 -15.03
N GLY A 56 3.03 1.25 -15.79
CA GLY A 56 2.62 -0.04 -16.31
C GLY A 56 1.90 -0.91 -15.29
N ASP A 57 2.04 -2.21 -15.43
CA ASP A 57 1.38 -3.22 -14.60
C ASP A 57 2.15 -3.57 -13.33
N THR A 58 3.18 -2.81 -13.01
CA THR A 58 4.14 -3.14 -11.95
C THR A 58 3.48 -3.25 -10.58
N GLU A 59 2.53 -2.36 -10.25
CA GLU A 59 1.84 -2.43 -8.97
C GLU A 59 0.90 -3.63 -8.85
N ASN A 60 0.29 -4.06 -9.95
CA ASN A 60 -0.54 -5.28 -9.96
C ASN A 60 0.33 -6.53 -9.82
N GLU A 61 1.49 -6.55 -10.46
CA GLU A 61 2.47 -7.63 -10.31
C GLU A 61 3.00 -7.69 -8.88
N LEU A 62 3.30 -6.53 -8.30
CA LEU A 62 3.72 -6.41 -6.91
C LEU A 62 2.63 -6.94 -5.97
N CYS A 63 1.39 -6.54 -6.19
CA CYS A 63 0.26 -7.01 -5.39
C CYS A 63 0.10 -8.53 -5.46
N ARG A 64 0.15 -9.11 -6.66
CA ARG A 64 0.08 -10.57 -6.84
C ARG A 64 1.22 -11.28 -6.12
N GLY A 65 2.43 -10.74 -6.22
CA GLY A 65 3.60 -11.30 -5.54
C GLY A 65 3.49 -11.25 -4.03
N LEU A 66 3.05 -10.13 -3.49
CA LEU A 66 2.80 -9.98 -2.04
C LEU A 66 1.73 -10.95 -1.57
N ARG A 67 0.66 -11.10 -2.36
CA ARG A 67 -0.43 -12.02 -2.02
C ARG A 67 0.00 -13.47 -2.05
N THR A 68 0.92 -13.83 -2.91
CA THR A 68 1.52 -15.17 -2.95
C THR A 68 2.36 -15.45 -1.70
N LEU A 69 3.12 -14.45 -1.25
CA LEU A 69 3.94 -14.56 -0.03
C LEU A 69 3.09 -14.53 1.23
N ASP A 70 2.02 -13.74 1.21
CA ASP A 70 1.20 -13.48 2.39
C ASP A 70 -0.28 -13.39 1.97
N PRO A 71 -1.04 -14.48 2.15
CA PRO A 71 -2.45 -14.51 1.73
C PRO A 71 -3.39 -13.74 2.65
N HIS A 72 -2.94 -13.23 3.77
CA HIS A 72 -3.82 -12.67 4.81
C HIS A 72 -3.71 -11.17 5.02
N THR A 73 -2.53 -10.58 4.88
CA THR A 73 -2.33 -9.15 5.17
C THR A 73 -3.07 -8.28 4.15
N PRO A 74 -3.87 -7.30 4.58
CA PRO A 74 -4.58 -6.41 3.65
C PRO A 74 -3.62 -5.60 2.79
N ILE A 75 -4.00 -5.40 1.54
CA ILE A 75 -3.27 -4.57 0.58
C ILE A 75 -4.18 -3.41 0.17
N LEU A 76 -3.68 -2.19 0.37
CA LEU A 76 -4.37 -0.95 -0.02
C LEU A 76 -3.59 -0.26 -1.12
N PHE A 77 -4.24 0.00 -2.25
CA PHE A 77 -3.69 0.85 -3.30
C PHE A 77 -4.04 2.31 -3.00
N TYR A 78 -3.06 3.19 -3.17
CA TYR A 78 -3.21 4.63 -2.99
C TYR A 78 -2.79 5.33 -4.28
N SER A 79 -3.76 5.79 -5.10
CA SER A 79 -3.53 6.16 -6.48
C SER A 79 -4.10 7.52 -6.88
N GLY A 80 -3.35 8.25 -7.71
CA GLY A 80 -3.79 9.52 -8.30
C GLY A 80 -4.60 9.36 -9.58
N ALA A 81 -4.53 8.21 -10.25
CA ALA A 81 -5.26 7.98 -11.51
C ALA A 81 -6.27 6.87 -11.29
N VAL A 82 -7.56 7.22 -11.28
CA VAL A 82 -8.61 6.26 -10.95
C VAL A 82 -9.59 6.13 -12.11
N PHE A 83 -9.40 5.07 -12.90
CA PHE A 83 -10.42 4.58 -13.82
C PHE A 83 -11.04 3.32 -13.21
N PRO A 84 -12.32 3.03 -13.49
CA PRO A 84 -12.94 1.81 -12.97
C PRO A 84 -12.16 0.53 -13.32
N SER A 85 -11.51 0.49 -14.48
CA SER A 85 -10.67 -0.64 -14.88
C SER A 85 -9.43 -0.81 -14.00
N ASP A 86 -8.86 0.29 -13.50
CA ASP A 86 -7.70 0.23 -12.60
C ASP A 86 -8.09 -0.35 -11.25
N VAL A 87 -9.25 0.06 -10.73
CA VAL A 87 -9.79 -0.47 -9.48
C VAL A 87 -10.07 -1.97 -9.61
N ALA A 88 -10.73 -2.37 -10.71
CA ALA A 88 -11.03 -3.78 -10.97
C ALA A 88 -9.75 -4.61 -11.06
N SER A 89 -8.73 -4.11 -11.74
CA SER A 89 -7.43 -4.80 -11.88
C SER A 89 -6.73 -4.96 -10.54
N ALA A 90 -6.76 -3.92 -9.68
CA ALA A 90 -6.17 -3.96 -8.35
C ALA A 90 -6.86 -5.02 -7.48
N LEU A 91 -8.18 -5.03 -7.46
CA LEU A 91 -8.95 -6.01 -6.70
C LEU A 91 -8.72 -7.43 -7.22
N ALA A 92 -8.66 -7.61 -8.55
CA ALA A 92 -8.38 -8.91 -9.16
C ALA A 92 -6.96 -9.41 -8.84
N SER A 93 -6.01 -8.51 -8.62
CA SER A 93 -4.64 -8.89 -8.25
C SER A 93 -4.48 -9.23 -6.77
N GLY A 94 -5.51 -9.01 -5.96
CA GLY A 94 -5.54 -9.41 -4.56
C GLY A 94 -5.64 -8.29 -3.54
N ALA A 95 -5.86 -7.04 -3.97
CA ALA A 95 -6.03 -5.91 -3.06
C ALA A 95 -7.40 -5.93 -2.39
N GLN A 96 -7.47 -5.44 -1.15
CA GLN A 96 -8.70 -5.29 -0.40
C GLN A 96 -9.30 -3.90 -0.53
N GLY A 97 -8.50 -2.91 -0.92
CA GLY A 97 -8.97 -1.54 -1.04
C GLY A 97 -8.21 -0.73 -2.07
N TYR A 98 -8.83 0.37 -2.46
CA TYR A 98 -8.28 1.31 -3.43
C TYR A 98 -8.69 2.72 -3.01
N LEU A 99 -7.72 3.56 -2.68
CA LEU A 99 -7.98 4.92 -2.22
C LEU A 99 -7.47 5.92 -3.24
N GLU A 100 -8.35 6.84 -3.63
CA GLU A 100 -8.04 7.86 -4.64
C GLU A 100 -7.30 9.06 -4.05
N LYS A 101 -6.27 9.52 -4.74
CA LYS A 101 -5.60 10.79 -4.46
C LYS A 101 -6.26 11.93 -5.28
N PRO A 102 -6.29 13.18 -4.79
CA PRO A 102 -5.89 13.57 -3.44
C PRO A 102 -6.94 13.19 -2.40
N CYS A 103 -6.50 12.87 -1.22
CA CYS A 103 -7.39 12.66 -0.08
C CYS A 103 -6.77 13.31 1.16
N THR A 104 -7.60 13.51 2.19
CA THR A 104 -7.10 14.06 3.45
C THR A 104 -6.26 13.01 4.19
N PRO A 105 -5.34 13.43 5.07
CA PRO A 105 -4.65 12.47 5.94
C PRO A 105 -5.62 11.61 6.75
N GLU A 106 -6.73 12.18 7.19
CA GLU A 106 -7.78 11.47 7.93
C GLU A 106 -8.41 10.36 7.09
N ALA A 107 -8.66 10.61 5.80
CA ALA A 107 -9.23 9.60 4.90
C ALA A 107 -8.28 8.41 4.71
N LEU A 108 -6.99 8.67 4.58
CA LEU A 108 -5.98 7.61 4.50
C LEU A 108 -5.96 6.77 5.77
N VAL A 109 -5.93 7.42 6.93
CA VAL A 109 -5.94 6.75 8.24
C VAL A 109 -7.20 5.90 8.41
N GLU A 110 -8.37 6.43 8.09
CA GLU A 110 -9.64 5.73 8.20
C GLU A 110 -9.68 4.47 7.33
N GLU A 111 -9.21 4.56 6.09
CA GLU A 111 -9.18 3.42 5.19
C GLU A 111 -8.23 2.33 5.68
N ILE A 112 -7.07 2.72 6.19
CA ILE A 112 -6.11 1.78 6.79
C ILE A 112 -6.74 1.06 7.98
N LEU A 113 -7.40 1.80 8.88
CA LEU A 113 -8.09 1.22 10.03
C LEU A 113 -9.19 0.26 9.62
N LYS A 114 -9.99 0.64 8.63
CA LYS A 114 -11.09 -0.18 8.11
C LYS A 114 -10.57 -1.53 7.59
N LEU A 115 -9.50 -1.52 6.81
CA LEU A 115 -8.95 -2.74 6.21
C LEU A 115 -8.24 -3.61 7.25
N SER A 116 -7.55 -3.01 8.21
CA SER A 116 -6.81 -3.76 9.23
C SER A 116 -7.71 -4.44 10.25
N ARG A 117 -8.99 -4.01 10.36
CA ARG A 117 -9.98 -4.63 11.24
C ARG A 117 -10.69 -5.82 10.60
N GLY A 118 -10.66 -5.86 9.26
CA GLY A 118 -11.39 -6.83 8.44
C GLY A 118 -10.86 -8.26 8.44
#